data_66b03385a727748d561b9c661536d193
#
_entry.id   66b03385a727748d561b9c661536d193
#
_cell.length_a   1.000
_cell.length_b   1.000
_cell.length_c   1.000
_cell.angle_alpha   90.00
_cell.angle_beta   90.00
_cell.angle_gamma   90.00
#
_symmetry.space_group_name_H-M   'P 1'
#
loop_
_entity.id
_entity.type
_entity.pdbx_description
1 polymer ?
#
loop_
_entity_poly.entity_id
_entity_poly.type
_entity_poly.pdbx_seq_one_letter_code
_entity_poly.pdbx_strand_id
1 'polypeptide(L)'
;MSSLPTPAQAAAHFAARLSFETDPSDVHAAMETGDPGFVLVDTRSRESWDQGHARGAVHVTKPDIPTVIPTYPAGTHFVVYCWGPGCNGATRAGLIISELGYAVKEMIGGFEYWAREGLPADAETIDATGKSVTEDATRAVDPLTSPVPRGGGRIACDC
;
A
#
# COMPACT_ATOMS: atom_id res chain seq x y z
N MET A 1 0.26 -2.46 38.18
CA MET A 1 -0.73 -2.97 37.21
C MET A 1 -1.07 -1.83 36.28
N SER A 2 -0.82 -1.96 34.99
CA SER A 2 -1.24 -0.95 34.01
C SER A 2 -2.78 -0.96 33.94
N SER A 3 -3.41 0.19 34.16
CA SER A 3 -4.87 0.30 34.02
C SER A 3 -5.25 0.12 32.55
N LEU A 4 -6.35 -0.60 32.28
CA LEU A 4 -6.91 -0.66 30.93
C LEU A 4 -7.33 0.75 30.48
N PRO A 5 -7.25 1.04 29.15
CA PRO A 5 -7.73 2.30 28.62
C PRO A 5 -9.23 2.45 28.86
N THR A 6 -9.68 3.67 29.09
CA THR A 6 -11.12 3.98 29.12
C THR A 6 -11.74 3.79 27.73
N PRO A 7 -13.06 3.57 27.62
CA PRO A 7 -13.75 3.48 26.33
C PRO A 7 -13.48 4.70 25.42
N ALA A 8 -13.42 5.91 25.97
CA ALA A 8 -13.14 7.11 25.20
C ALA A 8 -11.70 7.15 24.65
N GLN A 9 -10.72 6.71 25.45
CA GLN A 9 -9.34 6.59 24.99
C GLN A 9 -9.19 5.52 23.91
N ALA A 10 -9.87 4.37 24.05
CA ALA A 10 -9.87 3.32 23.05
C ALA A 10 -10.52 3.82 21.73
N ALA A 11 -11.67 4.48 21.81
CA ALA A 11 -12.32 5.05 20.62
C ALA A 11 -11.43 6.07 19.90
N ALA A 12 -10.78 6.99 20.62
CA ALA A 12 -9.86 7.95 20.03
C ALA A 12 -8.66 7.28 19.34
N HIS A 13 -8.10 6.24 19.96
CA HIS A 13 -6.98 5.48 19.38
C HIS A 13 -7.37 4.79 18.06
N PHE A 14 -8.49 4.07 18.05
CA PHE A 14 -8.93 3.37 16.83
C PHE A 14 -9.37 4.34 15.72
N ALA A 15 -10.02 5.45 16.08
CA ALA A 15 -10.32 6.50 15.11
C ALA A 15 -9.04 7.10 14.49
N ALA A 16 -8.00 7.32 15.31
CA ALA A 16 -6.70 7.77 14.80
C ALA A 16 -6.09 6.74 13.85
N ARG A 17 -6.07 5.44 14.20
CA ARG A 17 -5.57 4.40 13.31
C ARG A 17 -6.28 4.40 11.96
N LEU A 18 -7.60 4.41 11.94
CA LEU A 18 -8.41 4.46 10.71
C LEU A 18 -8.16 5.74 9.88
N SER A 19 -7.74 6.82 10.52
CA SER A 19 -7.38 8.06 9.82
C SER A 19 -6.01 8.00 9.14
N PHE A 20 -5.08 7.21 9.67
CA PHE A 20 -3.69 7.14 9.21
C PHE A 20 -3.32 5.83 8.51
N GLU A 21 -4.15 4.81 8.64
CA GLU A 21 -3.94 3.48 8.06
C GLU A 21 -5.05 3.11 7.08
N THR A 22 -4.74 2.25 6.15
CA THR A 22 -5.65 1.58 5.22
C THR A 22 -5.08 0.18 4.94
N ASP A 23 -5.76 -0.65 4.19
CA ASP A 23 -5.31 -2.00 3.85
C ASP A 23 -5.33 -2.26 2.33
N PRO A 24 -4.72 -3.37 1.85
CA PRO A 24 -4.67 -3.69 0.42
C PRO A 24 -6.03 -3.82 -0.24
N SER A 25 -7.02 -4.40 0.44
CA SER A 25 -8.36 -4.60 -0.11
C SER A 25 -9.08 -3.27 -0.35
N ASP A 26 -9.04 -2.35 0.62
CA ASP A 26 -9.62 -1.02 0.52
C ASP A 26 -8.92 -0.17 -0.55
N VAL A 27 -7.59 -0.21 -0.59
CA VAL A 27 -6.81 0.50 -1.61
C VAL A 27 -7.16 -0.01 -3.01
N HIS A 28 -7.21 -1.33 -3.20
CA HIS A 28 -7.56 -1.91 -4.49
C HIS A 28 -8.99 -1.54 -4.89
N ALA A 29 -9.96 -1.66 -3.99
CA ALA A 29 -11.35 -1.29 -4.27
C ALA A 29 -11.49 0.18 -4.68
N ALA A 30 -10.76 1.08 -4.02
CA ALA A 30 -10.73 2.49 -4.42
C ALA A 30 -10.10 2.68 -5.81
N MET A 31 -9.01 1.99 -6.13
CA MET A 31 -8.35 2.09 -7.44
C MET A 31 -9.23 1.56 -8.58
N GLU A 32 -10.05 0.55 -8.34
CA GLU A 32 -11.01 0.02 -9.33
C GLU A 32 -12.08 1.05 -9.74
N THR A 33 -12.29 2.11 -8.97
CA THR A 33 -13.21 3.19 -9.34
C THR A 33 -12.68 4.07 -10.49
N GLY A 34 -11.38 4.00 -10.78
CA GLY A 34 -10.70 4.84 -11.75
C GLY A 34 -10.29 6.23 -11.24
N ASP A 35 -10.81 6.65 -10.09
CA ASP A 35 -10.42 7.88 -9.37
C ASP A 35 -10.37 7.60 -7.86
N PRO A 36 -9.26 7.04 -7.37
CA PRO A 36 -9.16 6.65 -5.96
C PRO A 36 -9.05 7.84 -4.99
N GLY A 37 -8.81 9.05 -5.48
CA GLY A 37 -8.57 10.24 -4.67
C GLY A 37 -7.20 10.27 -3.98
N PHE A 38 -6.28 9.39 -4.32
CA PHE A 38 -4.91 9.34 -3.80
C PHE A 38 -3.92 8.80 -4.84
N VAL A 39 -2.63 8.99 -4.58
CA VAL A 39 -1.52 8.37 -5.30
C VAL A 39 -0.95 7.25 -4.44
N LEU A 40 -0.96 6.02 -4.96
CA LEU A 40 -0.33 4.87 -4.30
C LEU A 40 1.17 4.87 -4.57
N VAL A 41 1.98 4.82 -3.51
CA VAL A 41 3.44 4.94 -3.58
C VAL A 41 4.12 3.70 -3.02
N ASP A 42 4.92 3.03 -3.85
CA ASP A 42 5.87 2.01 -3.42
C ASP A 42 7.16 2.68 -2.96
N THR A 43 7.51 2.49 -1.69
CA THR A 43 8.69 3.14 -1.07
C THR A 43 9.90 2.22 -0.96
N ARG A 44 9.84 1.02 -1.56
CA ARG A 44 10.90 0.00 -1.53
C ARG A 44 12.05 0.35 -2.48
N SER A 45 13.10 -0.46 -2.46
CA SER A 45 14.22 -0.33 -3.39
C SER A 45 13.81 -0.62 -4.84
N ARG A 46 14.65 -0.22 -5.79
CA ARG A 46 14.42 -0.49 -7.21
C ARG A 46 14.33 -1.98 -7.51
N GLU A 47 15.19 -2.78 -6.90
CA GLU A 47 15.19 -4.24 -7.07
C GLU A 47 13.87 -4.87 -6.59
N SER A 48 13.33 -4.34 -5.48
CA SER A 48 12.06 -4.80 -4.94
C SER A 48 10.89 -4.44 -5.84
N TRP A 49 10.89 -3.23 -6.39
CA TRP A 49 9.93 -2.77 -7.39
C TRP A 49 9.96 -3.64 -8.65
N ASP A 50 11.15 -3.87 -9.20
CA ASP A 50 11.33 -4.69 -10.41
C ASP A 50 10.86 -6.13 -10.20
N GLN A 51 11.06 -6.69 -8.99
CA GLN A 51 10.62 -8.03 -8.63
C GLN A 51 9.08 -8.16 -8.60
N GLY A 52 8.38 -7.08 -8.28
CA GLY A 52 6.93 -7.01 -8.24
C GLY A 52 6.43 -5.84 -7.40
N HIS A 53 5.40 -5.17 -7.88
CA HIS A 53 4.76 -4.03 -7.22
C HIS A 53 3.26 -4.02 -7.47
N ALA A 54 2.52 -3.30 -6.64
CA ALA A 54 1.07 -3.12 -6.83
C ALA A 54 0.80 -2.38 -8.14
N ARG A 55 -0.04 -2.97 -9.01
CA ARG A 55 -0.41 -2.33 -10.28
C ARG A 55 -1.03 -0.96 -10.04
N GLY A 56 -0.54 0.05 -10.77
CA GLY A 56 -0.99 1.44 -10.64
C GLY A 56 -0.27 2.24 -9.55
N ALA A 57 0.65 1.63 -8.80
CA ALA A 57 1.52 2.38 -7.90
C ALA A 57 2.58 3.18 -8.67
N VAL A 58 3.09 4.24 -8.04
CA VAL A 58 4.28 4.95 -8.48
C VAL A 58 5.45 4.55 -7.58
N HIS A 59 6.65 4.47 -8.15
CA HIS A 59 7.85 4.12 -7.40
C HIS A 59 8.56 5.38 -6.93
N VAL A 60 8.64 5.58 -5.61
CA VAL A 60 9.39 6.69 -5.00
C VAL A 60 10.14 6.16 -3.80
N THR A 61 11.45 5.93 -3.93
CA THR A 61 12.27 5.48 -2.82
C THR A 61 12.36 6.54 -1.72
N LYS A 62 12.58 6.13 -0.47
CA LYS A 62 12.64 7.09 0.64
C LYS A 62 13.61 8.26 0.43
N PRO A 63 14.82 8.06 -0.12
CA PRO A 63 15.72 9.18 -0.45
C PRO A 63 15.15 10.16 -1.48
N ASP A 64 14.28 9.71 -2.37
CA ASP A 64 13.72 10.51 -3.46
C ASP A 64 12.46 11.29 -3.03
N ILE A 65 11.83 10.93 -1.91
CA ILE A 65 10.60 11.58 -1.42
C ILE A 65 10.73 13.10 -1.37
N PRO A 66 11.80 13.70 -0.78
CA PRO A 66 11.91 15.16 -0.68
C PRO A 66 11.98 15.88 -2.02
N THR A 67 12.36 15.17 -3.08
CA THR A 67 12.49 15.74 -4.44
C THR A 67 11.26 15.46 -5.28
N VAL A 68 10.71 14.25 -5.19
CA VAL A 68 9.62 13.80 -6.07
C VAL A 68 8.25 14.24 -5.54
N ILE A 69 7.97 14.08 -4.25
CA ILE A 69 6.64 14.39 -3.69
C ILE A 69 6.25 15.86 -3.88
N PRO A 70 7.15 16.86 -3.70
CA PRO A 70 6.79 18.25 -3.94
C PRO A 70 6.46 18.61 -5.39
N THR A 71 6.67 17.72 -6.37
CA THR A 71 6.24 17.92 -7.75
C THR A 71 4.73 17.70 -7.95
N TYR A 72 4.07 17.08 -7.00
CA TYR A 72 2.62 16.90 -7.01
C TYR A 72 1.91 18.18 -6.53
N PRO A 73 0.69 18.43 -7.00
CA PRO A 73 -0.11 19.57 -6.53
C PRO A 73 -0.29 19.57 -5.02
N ALA A 74 -0.32 20.75 -4.41
CA ALA A 74 -0.71 20.88 -3.02
C ALA A 74 -2.12 20.30 -2.81
N GLY A 75 -2.30 19.54 -1.72
CA GLY A 75 -3.57 18.85 -1.45
C GLY A 75 -3.67 17.44 -2.05
N THR A 76 -2.66 16.98 -2.79
CA THR A 76 -2.58 15.56 -3.18
C THR A 76 -2.52 14.68 -1.94
N HIS A 77 -3.32 13.62 -1.92
CA HIS A 77 -3.27 12.60 -0.88
C HIS A 77 -2.41 11.42 -1.34
N PHE A 78 -1.65 10.86 -0.44
CA PHE A 78 -0.81 9.70 -0.72
C PHE A 78 -1.21 8.50 0.12
N VAL A 79 -1.05 7.32 -0.44
CA VAL A 79 -1.03 6.05 0.29
C VAL A 79 0.32 5.41 0.06
N VAL A 80 1.04 5.11 1.12
CA VAL A 80 2.40 4.54 1.03
C VAL A 80 2.43 3.10 1.49
N TYR A 81 3.26 2.29 0.87
CA TYR A 81 3.51 0.93 1.32
C TYR A 81 4.99 0.54 1.24
N CYS A 82 5.34 -0.49 1.99
CA CYS A 82 6.63 -1.15 1.98
C CYS A 82 6.43 -2.67 1.81
N TRP A 83 7.31 -3.50 2.35
CA TRP A 83 7.25 -4.95 2.17
C TRP A 83 6.05 -5.61 2.85
N GLY A 84 5.84 -5.38 4.12
CA GLY A 84 4.84 -6.10 4.90
C GLY A 84 4.79 -5.68 6.36
N PRO A 85 4.07 -6.43 7.22
CA PRO A 85 3.81 -6.04 8.60
C PRO A 85 5.07 -5.86 9.47
N GLY A 86 6.15 -6.55 9.12
CA GLY A 86 7.43 -6.46 9.83
C GLY A 86 8.34 -5.32 9.37
N CYS A 87 7.88 -4.47 8.44
CA CYS A 87 8.68 -3.39 7.86
C CYS A 87 8.09 -2.02 8.22
N ASN A 88 8.88 -1.16 8.86
CA ASN A 88 8.48 0.23 9.16
C ASN A 88 8.84 1.23 8.06
N GLY A 89 9.17 0.75 6.85
CA GLY A 89 9.59 1.60 5.74
C GLY A 89 8.50 2.57 5.30
N ALA A 90 7.26 2.10 5.23
CA ALA A 90 6.10 2.92 4.88
C ALA A 90 5.80 3.96 5.97
N THR A 91 5.88 3.58 7.26
CA THR A 91 5.71 4.51 8.39
C THR A 91 6.72 5.66 8.33
N ARG A 92 7.99 5.35 8.02
CA ARG A 92 9.03 6.38 7.85
C ARG A 92 8.78 7.27 6.63
N ALA A 93 8.34 6.70 5.52
CA ALA A 93 7.97 7.46 4.32
C ALA A 93 6.77 8.38 4.60
N GLY A 94 5.76 7.87 5.29
CA GLY A 94 4.61 8.66 5.72
C GLY A 94 4.99 9.86 6.57
N LEU A 95 5.92 9.68 7.52
CA LEU A 95 6.45 10.79 8.32
C LEU A 95 7.08 11.88 7.43
N ILE A 96 7.97 11.50 6.52
CA ILE A 96 8.64 12.47 5.61
C ILE A 96 7.60 13.20 4.75
N ILE A 97 6.64 12.49 4.17
CA ILE A 97 5.59 13.07 3.32
C ILE A 97 4.72 14.04 4.14
N SER A 98 4.38 13.68 5.38
CA SER A 98 3.61 14.55 6.27
C SER A 98 4.38 15.84 6.63
N GLU A 99 5.69 15.74 6.88
CA GLU A 99 6.56 16.89 7.15
C GLU A 99 6.68 17.83 5.93
N LEU A 100 6.47 17.31 4.71
CA LEU A 100 6.37 18.10 3.49
C LEU A 100 4.98 18.76 3.29
N GLY A 101 4.02 18.52 4.20
CA GLY A 101 2.71 19.15 4.19
C GLY A 101 1.63 18.41 3.41
N TYR A 102 1.83 17.14 3.07
CA TYR A 102 0.86 16.31 2.35
C TYR A 102 0.12 15.36 3.28
N ALA A 103 -1.16 15.12 3.00
CA ALA A 103 -1.93 14.07 3.66
C ALA A 103 -1.45 12.70 3.17
N VAL A 104 -1.29 11.77 4.10
CA VAL A 104 -0.79 10.42 3.79
C VAL A 104 -1.42 9.38 4.71
N LYS A 105 -1.68 8.19 4.16
CA LYS A 105 -2.00 6.97 4.90
C LYS A 105 -0.97 5.90 4.62
N GLU A 106 -0.76 5.02 5.58
CA GLU A 106 0.02 3.79 5.40
C GLU A 106 -0.90 2.64 5.01
N MET A 107 -0.58 1.94 3.92
CA MET A 107 -1.22 0.66 3.59
C MET A 107 -0.55 -0.44 4.41
N ILE A 108 -1.20 -0.81 5.52
CA ILE A 108 -0.73 -1.90 6.39
C ILE A 108 -0.70 -3.23 5.61
N GLY A 109 0.17 -4.14 6.02
CA GLY A 109 0.35 -5.39 5.30
C GLY A 109 1.28 -5.28 4.08
N GLY A 110 1.39 -4.10 3.48
CA GLY A 110 2.32 -3.80 2.39
C GLY A 110 2.16 -4.68 1.16
N PHE A 111 3.23 -4.78 0.36
CA PHE A 111 3.21 -5.62 -0.85
C PHE A 111 3.03 -7.11 -0.55
N GLU A 112 3.48 -7.59 0.61
CA GLU A 112 3.28 -8.99 1.00
C GLU A 112 1.79 -9.36 1.00
N TYR A 113 0.94 -8.57 1.67
CA TYR A 113 -0.50 -8.85 1.71
C TYR A 113 -1.19 -8.51 0.40
N TRP A 114 -0.79 -7.47 -0.32
CA TRP A 114 -1.24 -7.21 -1.68
C TRP A 114 -1.10 -8.46 -2.56
N ALA A 115 0.09 -9.06 -2.56
CA ALA A 115 0.38 -10.25 -3.35
C ALA A 115 -0.35 -11.51 -2.82
N ARG A 116 -0.45 -11.69 -1.50
CA ARG A 116 -1.15 -12.83 -0.89
C ARG A 116 -2.65 -12.81 -1.16
N GLU A 117 -3.25 -11.65 -1.22
CA GLU A 117 -4.66 -11.48 -1.59
C GLU A 117 -4.92 -11.64 -3.09
N GLY A 118 -3.88 -11.88 -3.88
CA GLY A 118 -3.99 -12.05 -5.32
C GLY A 118 -4.42 -10.78 -6.05
N LEU A 119 -4.08 -9.61 -5.49
CA LEU A 119 -4.39 -8.33 -6.10
C LEU A 119 -3.45 -8.06 -7.29
N PRO A 120 -3.89 -7.28 -8.30
CA PRO A 120 -3.11 -7.06 -9.52
C PRO A 120 -1.72 -6.51 -9.23
N ALA A 121 -0.70 -7.19 -9.72
CA ALA A 121 0.70 -6.80 -9.55
C ALA A 121 1.44 -6.86 -10.89
N ASP A 122 2.43 -6.00 -11.03
CA ASP A 122 3.31 -5.93 -12.18
C ASP A 122 4.77 -6.12 -11.74
N ALA A 123 5.62 -6.58 -12.64
CA ALA A 123 7.07 -6.69 -12.47
C ALA A 123 7.79 -6.06 -13.65
N GLU A 124 8.99 -5.53 -13.41
CA GLU A 124 9.83 -5.00 -14.48
C GLU A 124 10.91 -6.03 -14.83
N THR A 125 10.96 -6.42 -16.10
CA THR A 125 11.93 -7.36 -16.63
C THR A 125 12.73 -6.75 -17.79
N ILE A 126 13.82 -7.39 -18.18
CA ILE A 126 14.59 -6.99 -19.36
C ILE A 126 14.38 -8.03 -20.44
N ASP A 127 13.86 -7.62 -21.59
CA ASP A 127 13.66 -8.50 -22.73
C ASP A 127 14.98 -8.89 -23.42
N ALA A 128 14.89 -9.77 -24.41
CA ALA A 128 16.04 -10.25 -25.17
C ALA A 128 16.80 -9.14 -25.94
N THR A 129 16.19 -7.96 -26.10
CA THR A 129 16.80 -6.78 -26.74
C THR A 129 17.45 -5.82 -25.75
N GLY A 130 17.35 -6.10 -24.44
CA GLY A 130 17.86 -5.24 -23.36
C GLY A 130 16.91 -4.10 -22.98
N LYS A 131 15.66 -4.12 -23.44
CA LYS A 131 14.63 -3.13 -23.12
C LYS A 131 13.84 -3.56 -21.87
N SER A 132 13.56 -2.61 -20.97
CA SER A 132 12.64 -2.84 -19.87
C SER A 132 11.22 -3.05 -20.36
N VAL A 133 10.56 -4.10 -19.87
CA VAL A 133 9.17 -4.43 -20.13
C VAL A 133 8.46 -4.72 -18.82
N THR A 134 7.19 -4.32 -18.75
CA THR A 134 6.32 -4.60 -17.62
C THR A 134 5.54 -5.88 -17.89
N GLU A 135 5.56 -6.82 -16.96
CA GLU A 135 4.85 -8.10 -17.04
C GLU A 135 3.89 -8.26 -15.86
N ASP A 136 2.79 -9.00 -16.08
CA ASP A 136 1.87 -9.35 -15.00
C ASP A 136 2.55 -10.28 -14.00
N ALA A 137 2.61 -9.85 -12.76
CA ALA A 137 3.18 -10.57 -11.63
C ALA A 137 2.12 -10.92 -10.56
N THR A 138 0.85 -10.87 -10.91
CA THR A 138 -0.27 -11.22 -10.04
C THR A 138 -0.15 -12.67 -9.56
N ARG A 139 -0.25 -12.88 -8.25
CA ARG A 139 -0.14 -14.22 -7.64
C ARG A 139 -1.51 -14.81 -7.38
N ALA A 140 -1.55 -16.14 -7.24
CA ALA A 140 -2.74 -16.81 -6.74
C ALA A 140 -3.04 -16.36 -5.29
N VAL A 141 -4.32 -16.29 -4.94
CA VAL A 141 -4.76 -15.96 -3.58
C VAL A 141 -4.22 -17.00 -2.60
N ASP A 142 -3.55 -16.51 -1.55
CA ASP A 142 -3.14 -17.35 -0.42
C ASP A 142 -4.38 -17.65 0.43
N PRO A 143 -4.76 -18.92 0.63
CA PRO A 143 -5.96 -19.28 1.38
C PRO A 143 -5.91 -18.91 2.86
N LEU A 144 -4.74 -18.48 3.37
CA LEU A 144 -4.59 -18.03 4.75
C LEU A 144 -4.86 -16.54 4.94
N THR A 145 -4.95 -15.74 3.85
CA THR A 145 -5.12 -14.29 3.94
C THR A 145 -6.58 -13.84 3.86
N SER A 146 -7.45 -14.64 3.30
CA SER A 146 -8.88 -14.34 3.28
C SER A 146 -9.73 -15.60 3.27
N PRO A 147 -10.99 -15.54 3.74
CA PRO A 147 -11.89 -16.67 3.67
C PRO A 147 -12.03 -17.15 2.23
N VAL A 148 -11.82 -18.44 1.99
CA VAL A 148 -12.06 -19.04 0.67
C VAL A 148 -13.57 -19.19 0.48
N PRO A 149 -14.18 -18.56 -0.53
CA PRO A 149 -15.60 -18.71 -0.79
C PRO A 149 -15.94 -20.17 -1.13
N ARG A 150 -16.87 -20.75 -0.43
CA ARG A 150 -17.47 -22.00 -0.88
C ARG A 150 -18.43 -21.69 -2.02
N GLY A 151 -17.96 -21.83 -3.28
CA GLY A 151 -18.79 -21.63 -4.47
C GLY A 151 -18.37 -20.52 -5.42
N GLY A 152 -17.09 -20.11 -5.44
CA GLY A 152 -16.50 -19.34 -6.53
C GLY A 152 -16.73 -17.84 -6.53
N GLY A 153 -17.27 -17.24 -5.48
CA GLY A 153 -17.32 -15.80 -5.26
C GLY A 153 -16.20 -15.34 -4.31
N ARG A 154 -15.58 -14.20 -4.56
CA ARG A 154 -14.64 -13.57 -3.63
C ARG A 154 -15.43 -13.04 -2.44
N ILE A 155 -15.09 -13.46 -1.22
CA ILE A 155 -15.61 -12.78 -0.03
C ILE A 155 -14.67 -11.60 0.20
N ALA A 156 -15.15 -10.39 -0.03
CA ALA A 156 -14.49 -9.20 0.47
C ALA A 156 -14.52 -9.25 2.00
N CYS A 157 -13.45 -8.82 2.64
CA CYS A 157 -13.47 -8.59 4.07
C CYS A 157 -14.47 -7.47 4.33
N ASP A 158 -15.54 -7.77 5.04
CA ASP A 158 -16.57 -6.80 5.45
C ASP A 158 -16.16 -6.25 6.81
N CYS A 159 -14.93 -5.71 6.84
CA CYS A 159 -14.34 -5.19 8.08
C CYS A 159 -14.66 -3.72 8.27
#